data_107c3848a2f1218d34af560783208ba9
#
_entry.id   107c3848a2f1218d34af560783208ba9
#
_cell.length_a   1.000
_cell.length_b   1.000
_cell.length_c   1.000
_cell.angle_alpha   90.00
_cell.angle_beta   90.00
_cell.angle_gamma   90.00
#
_symmetry.space_group_name_H-M   'P 1'
#
loop_
_entity.id
_entity.type
_entity.pdbx_description
1 polymer ?
#
loop_
_entity_poly.entity_id
_entity_poly.type
_entity_poly.pdbx_seq_one_letter_code
_entity_poly.pdbx_strand_id
1 'polypeptide(L)'
;ILKCVPCTYKKGPVRISNGNKIWTLRLSHNISNKTPLVLLHGFGGGLGLWALNFGDLCTNRPVYAFDLLGFGRSSRPRFDSDAEEVENQFVESIEEWRCALGLDKMILLGHNLGGFLAAAYSLKYPSRVSHLILVEPWGFPERPDLADQERPIPVWIRALGAALTPFNPLAGLRIAGPFGLSLVQRLRPDFKRKYSSMFEDDTVTEYIYHCNVQTPSGETAFKNMTIPYGWAKRPMLQRIGKMHPDIPVSVIFGARSCIDGNSGTSIQSLRPQSYVKTIAILGAGHYVYADQPEDFNQKVKEICDSVD
;
A
#
# COMPACT_ATOMS: atom_id res chain seq x y z
N ILE A 1 -8.75 -17.19 -1.84
CA ILE A 1 -7.32 -16.84 -1.99
C ILE A 1 -6.47 -17.60 -0.98
N LEU A 2 -6.75 -17.49 0.32
CA LEU A 2 -5.90 -18.07 1.36
C LEU A 2 -5.73 -19.59 1.29
N LYS A 3 -6.68 -20.32 0.72
CA LYS A 3 -6.60 -21.77 0.57
C LYS A 3 -5.43 -22.24 -0.31
N CYS A 4 -4.93 -21.36 -1.16
CA CYS A 4 -3.84 -21.65 -2.09
C CYS A 4 -2.46 -21.19 -1.56
N VAL A 5 -2.40 -20.59 -0.37
CA VAL A 5 -1.15 -20.14 0.24
C VAL A 5 -0.40 -21.33 0.83
N PRO A 6 0.87 -21.58 0.43
CA PRO A 6 1.60 -22.80 0.81
C PRO A 6 2.28 -22.71 2.17
N CYS A 7 1.68 -22.06 3.15
CA CYS A 7 2.24 -21.93 4.50
C CYS A 7 1.16 -21.91 5.56
N THR A 8 1.57 -22.16 6.80
CA THR A 8 0.67 -22.08 7.95
C THR A 8 0.30 -20.64 8.22
N TYR A 9 -0.97 -20.35 8.37
CA TYR A 9 -1.46 -19.01 8.65
C TYR A 9 -2.54 -19.00 9.73
N LYS A 10 -2.64 -17.85 10.40
CA LYS A 10 -3.76 -17.49 11.29
C LYS A 10 -4.38 -16.21 10.76
N LYS A 11 -5.72 -16.16 10.74
CA LYS A 11 -6.47 -14.98 10.28
C LYS A 11 -7.51 -14.59 11.32
N GLY A 12 -7.79 -13.33 11.40
CA GLY A 12 -8.84 -12.81 12.27
C GLY A 12 -8.74 -11.31 12.49
N PRO A 13 -9.77 -10.73 13.11
CA PRO A 13 -9.76 -9.31 13.44
C PRO A 13 -8.89 -9.05 14.67
N VAL A 14 -8.15 -7.94 14.63
CA VAL A 14 -7.43 -7.37 15.77
C VAL A 14 -8.23 -6.14 16.22
N ARG A 15 -8.63 -6.11 17.48
CA ARG A 15 -9.40 -5.00 18.04
C ARG A 15 -8.50 -3.82 18.37
N ILE A 16 -8.94 -2.65 17.94
CA ILE A 16 -8.32 -1.36 18.27
C ILE A 16 -9.36 -0.43 18.89
N SER A 17 -9.01 0.82 19.17
CA SER A 17 -9.91 1.78 19.79
C SER A 17 -11.19 2.05 18.97
N ASN A 18 -12.18 2.67 19.60
CA ASN A 18 -13.46 3.07 19.00
C ASN A 18 -14.28 1.91 18.43
N GLY A 19 -14.07 0.68 18.91
CA GLY A 19 -14.77 -0.50 18.42
C GLY A 19 -14.33 -0.97 17.05
N ASN A 20 -13.26 -0.39 16.50
CA ASN A 20 -12.73 -0.77 15.20
C ASN A 20 -11.94 -2.08 15.26
N LYS A 21 -11.91 -2.79 14.15
CA LYS A 21 -11.21 -4.06 13.97
C LYS A 21 -10.38 -4.00 12.70
N ILE A 22 -9.15 -4.52 12.80
CA ILE A 22 -8.23 -4.64 11.67
C ILE A 22 -8.13 -6.10 11.27
N TRP A 23 -8.60 -6.44 10.08
CA TRP A 23 -8.52 -7.80 9.54
C TRP A 23 -7.07 -8.15 9.24
N THR A 24 -6.58 -9.19 9.88
CA THR A 24 -5.15 -9.52 9.96
C THR A 24 -4.88 -10.95 9.52
N LEU A 25 -3.77 -11.15 8.84
CA LEU A 25 -3.20 -12.43 8.50
C LEU A 25 -1.79 -12.52 9.06
N ARG A 26 -1.50 -13.59 9.79
CA ARG A 26 -0.15 -13.91 10.26
C ARG A 26 0.30 -15.22 9.62
N LEU A 27 1.51 -15.21 9.08
CA LEU A 27 2.12 -16.37 8.45
C LEU A 27 3.49 -16.64 9.07
N SER A 28 3.78 -17.92 9.32
CA SER A 28 5.10 -18.36 9.78
C SER A 28 5.27 -19.85 9.47
N HIS A 29 6.48 -20.26 9.07
CA HIS A 29 6.81 -21.68 8.93
C HIS A 29 7.28 -22.27 10.25
N ASN A 30 8.10 -21.51 10.96
CA ASN A 30 8.74 -21.96 12.21
C ASN A 30 8.66 -20.84 13.25
N ILE A 31 8.90 -21.22 14.53
CA ILE A 31 9.09 -20.24 15.59
C ILE A 31 10.38 -19.48 15.30
N SER A 32 10.29 -18.16 15.19
CA SER A 32 11.41 -17.29 14.92
C SER A 32 11.37 -16.06 15.80
N ASN A 33 12.53 -15.62 16.26
CA ASN A 33 12.69 -14.37 17.02
C ASN A 33 13.11 -13.21 16.11
N LYS A 34 13.13 -13.41 14.80
CA LYS A 34 13.47 -12.36 13.85
C LYS A 34 12.40 -11.29 13.78
N THR A 35 12.81 -10.08 13.45
CA THR A 35 11.90 -8.95 13.28
C THR A 35 10.81 -9.26 12.25
N PRO A 36 9.53 -9.12 12.58
CA PRO A 36 8.45 -9.42 11.65
C PRO A 36 8.42 -8.45 10.47
N LEU A 37 8.07 -8.99 9.32
CA LEU A 37 7.76 -8.21 8.12
C LEU A 37 6.27 -7.92 8.09
N VAL A 38 5.90 -6.66 7.94
CA VAL A 38 4.51 -6.19 7.91
C VAL A 38 4.21 -5.56 6.55
N LEU A 39 3.15 -6.04 5.91
CA LEU A 39 2.77 -5.66 4.54
C LEU A 39 1.51 -4.80 4.54
N LEU A 40 1.59 -3.60 3.96
CA LEU A 40 0.48 -2.66 3.77
C LEU A 40 0.12 -2.57 2.29
N HIS A 41 -1.14 -2.92 1.96
CA HIS A 41 -1.64 -2.87 0.60
C HIS A 41 -1.88 -1.44 0.10
N GLY A 42 -2.07 -1.29 -1.21
CA GLY A 42 -2.39 -0.01 -1.84
C GLY A 42 -3.89 0.29 -1.91
N PHE A 43 -4.19 1.46 -2.45
CA PHE A 43 -5.57 1.91 -2.65
C PHE A 43 -6.36 0.91 -3.49
N GLY A 44 -7.56 0.59 -3.03
CA GLY A 44 -8.44 -0.35 -3.73
C GLY A 44 -8.03 -1.82 -3.62
N GLY A 45 -6.97 -2.11 -2.88
CA GLY A 45 -6.50 -3.48 -2.64
C GLY A 45 -6.94 -4.05 -1.31
N GLY A 46 -6.24 -5.07 -0.88
CA GLY A 46 -6.40 -5.76 0.38
C GLY A 46 -5.24 -6.74 0.57
N LEU A 47 -5.20 -7.38 1.73
CA LEU A 47 -4.10 -8.31 2.05
C LEU A 47 -3.99 -9.50 1.08
N GLY A 48 -5.08 -9.88 0.43
CA GLY A 48 -5.08 -11.00 -0.53
C GLY A 48 -4.23 -10.76 -1.78
N LEU A 49 -3.94 -9.51 -2.12
CA LEU A 49 -3.09 -9.20 -3.27
C LEU A 49 -1.63 -9.65 -3.09
N TRP A 50 -1.20 -9.91 -1.86
CA TRP A 50 0.13 -10.45 -1.56
C TRP A 50 0.22 -11.97 -1.71
N ALA A 51 -0.80 -12.63 -2.28
CA ALA A 51 -0.91 -14.09 -2.34
C ALA A 51 0.31 -14.78 -2.95
N LEU A 52 0.93 -14.19 -3.99
CA LEU A 52 2.11 -14.73 -4.66
C LEU A 52 3.42 -14.55 -3.85
N ASN A 53 3.35 -13.82 -2.74
CA ASN A 53 4.52 -13.44 -1.98
C ASN A 53 4.60 -14.13 -0.61
N PHE A 54 3.50 -14.56 -0.05
CA PHE A 54 3.45 -15.10 1.31
C PHE A 54 4.37 -16.30 1.52
N GLY A 55 4.33 -17.27 0.60
CA GLY A 55 5.09 -18.49 0.73
C GLY A 55 6.59 -18.28 0.88
N ASP A 56 7.15 -17.42 0.04
CA ASP A 56 8.58 -17.11 0.07
C ASP A 56 8.97 -16.22 1.24
N LEU A 57 8.14 -15.21 1.54
CA LEU A 57 8.49 -14.20 2.54
C LEU A 57 8.43 -14.74 3.97
N CYS A 58 7.59 -15.75 4.25
CA CYS A 58 7.44 -16.29 5.60
C CYS A 58 8.40 -17.43 5.95
N THR A 59 9.38 -17.73 5.10
CA THR A 59 10.30 -18.86 5.32
C THR A 59 11.17 -18.72 6.55
N ASN A 60 11.66 -17.52 6.85
CA ASN A 60 12.63 -17.29 7.91
C ASN A 60 12.15 -16.36 9.02
N ARG A 61 11.04 -15.72 8.84
CA ARG A 61 10.50 -14.74 9.79
C ARG A 61 8.98 -14.68 9.72
N PRO A 62 8.32 -14.23 10.81
CA PRO A 62 6.89 -13.99 10.77
C PRO A 62 6.55 -12.89 9.77
N VAL A 63 5.48 -13.08 9.03
CA VAL A 63 4.92 -12.08 8.10
C VAL A 63 3.51 -11.76 8.54
N TYR A 64 3.21 -10.47 8.63
CA TYR A 64 1.88 -9.95 8.90
C TYR A 64 1.39 -9.17 7.70
N ALA A 65 0.15 -9.38 7.32
CA ALA A 65 -0.55 -8.54 6.37
C ALA A 65 -1.91 -8.19 6.95
N PHE A 66 -2.38 -6.99 6.71
CA PHE A 66 -3.70 -6.58 7.19
C PHE A 66 -4.38 -5.68 6.18
N ASP A 67 -5.70 -5.66 6.25
CA ASP A 67 -6.49 -4.68 5.51
C ASP A 67 -6.44 -3.35 6.25
N LEU A 68 -6.04 -2.29 5.57
CA LEU A 68 -6.01 -0.94 6.13
C LEU A 68 -7.40 -0.55 6.67
N LEU A 69 -7.42 0.23 7.74
CA LEU A 69 -8.66 0.79 8.27
C LEU A 69 -9.45 1.45 7.15
N GLY A 70 -10.73 1.13 7.04
CA GLY A 70 -11.59 1.63 5.96
C GLY A 70 -11.54 0.83 4.65
N PHE A 71 -10.73 -0.22 4.57
CA PHE A 71 -10.58 -1.07 3.39
C PHE A 71 -10.84 -2.56 3.71
N GLY A 72 -11.12 -3.31 2.66
CA GLY A 72 -11.25 -4.76 2.75
C GLY A 72 -12.25 -5.20 3.81
N ARG A 73 -11.80 -6.09 4.69
CA ARG A 73 -12.59 -6.61 5.81
C ARG A 73 -12.38 -5.88 7.12
N SER A 74 -11.52 -4.87 7.15
CA SER A 74 -11.35 -4.01 8.32
C SER A 74 -12.57 -3.13 8.53
N SER A 75 -12.72 -2.60 9.75
CA SER A 75 -13.80 -1.66 10.07
C SER A 75 -13.77 -0.45 9.14
N ARG A 76 -14.95 0.10 8.90
CA ARG A 76 -15.16 1.23 7.98
C ARG A 76 -15.68 2.44 8.73
N PRO A 77 -14.83 3.11 9.53
CA PRO A 77 -15.23 4.27 10.30
C PRO A 77 -15.41 5.48 9.40
N ARG A 78 -16.04 6.51 9.95
CA ARG A 78 -16.05 7.83 9.34
C ARG A 78 -14.68 8.49 9.59
N PHE A 79 -13.99 8.86 8.52
CA PHE A 79 -12.76 9.62 8.60
C PHE A 79 -13.03 11.12 8.63
N ASP A 80 -12.10 11.88 9.18
CA ASP A 80 -12.11 13.33 9.16
C ASP A 80 -12.04 13.86 7.71
N SER A 81 -12.38 15.12 7.51
CA SER A 81 -12.26 15.80 6.22
C SER A 81 -10.89 16.47 6.03
N ASP A 82 -10.16 16.72 7.10
CA ASP A 82 -8.82 17.31 7.06
C ASP A 82 -7.76 16.26 6.74
N ALA A 83 -6.88 16.57 5.79
CA ALA A 83 -5.86 15.62 5.30
C ALA A 83 -4.88 15.17 6.39
N GLU A 84 -4.48 16.07 7.29
CA GLU A 84 -3.57 15.74 8.39
C GLU A 84 -4.24 14.81 9.40
N GLU A 85 -5.49 15.09 9.76
CA GLU A 85 -6.26 14.27 10.68
C GLU A 85 -6.53 12.87 10.10
N VAL A 86 -6.86 12.77 8.82
CA VAL A 86 -7.05 11.48 8.13
C VAL A 86 -5.77 10.65 8.18
N GLU A 87 -4.65 11.26 7.84
CA GLU A 87 -3.35 10.60 7.89
C GLU A 87 -3.03 10.11 9.32
N ASN A 88 -3.30 10.94 10.32
CA ASN A 88 -3.12 10.58 11.72
C ASN A 88 -4.04 9.43 12.14
N GLN A 89 -5.28 9.40 11.70
CA GLN A 89 -6.19 8.29 11.96
C GLN A 89 -5.66 6.96 11.43
N PHE A 90 -5.09 6.95 10.22
CA PHE A 90 -4.44 5.76 9.69
C PHE A 90 -3.20 5.36 10.49
N VAL A 91 -2.33 6.32 10.78
CA VAL A 91 -1.07 6.06 11.52
C VAL A 91 -1.38 5.51 12.92
N GLU A 92 -2.32 6.10 13.64
CA GLU A 92 -2.72 5.61 14.96
C GLU A 92 -3.36 4.21 14.90
N SER A 93 -4.12 3.90 13.86
CA SER A 93 -4.67 2.57 13.69
C SER A 93 -3.57 1.50 13.54
N ILE A 94 -2.49 1.83 12.86
CA ILE A 94 -1.33 0.94 12.72
C ILE A 94 -0.61 0.77 14.06
N GLU A 95 -0.42 1.86 14.83
CA GLU A 95 0.22 1.78 16.14
C GLU A 95 -0.61 0.98 17.14
N GLU A 96 -1.91 1.20 17.21
CA GLU A 96 -2.81 0.43 18.06
C GLU A 96 -2.81 -1.06 17.68
N TRP A 97 -2.78 -1.35 16.38
CA TRP A 97 -2.66 -2.71 15.86
C TRP A 97 -1.36 -3.39 16.32
N ARG A 98 -0.23 -2.69 16.19
CA ARG A 98 1.06 -3.17 16.66
C ARG A 98 1.04 -3.46 18.17
N CYS A 99 0.53 -2.54 18.95
CA CYS A 99 0.42 -2.69 20.41
C CYS A 99 -0.46 -3.89 20.79
N ALA A 100 -1.61 -4.07 20.13
CA ALA A 100 -2.52 -5.16 20.38
C ALA A 100 -1.89 -6.54 20.10
N LEU A 101 -0.98 -6.60 19.13
CA LEU A 101 -0.23 -7.83 18.80
C LEU A 101 1.06 -8.00 19.61
N GLY A 102 1.45 -7.00 20.39
CA GLY A 102 2.68 -7.05 21.20
C GLY A 102 3.96 -7.04 20.37
N LEU A 103 3.92 -6.47 19.17
CA LEU A 103 5.11 -6.36 18.32
C LEU A 103 5.99 -5.20 18.80
N ASP A 104 7.28 -5.47 19.03
CA ASP A 104 8.23 -4.42 19.43
C ASP A 104 8.67 -3.58 18.22
N LYS A 105 9.38 -4.19 17.28
CA LYS A 105 9.85 -3.56 16.05
C LYS A 105 9.35 -4.31 14.82
N MET A 106 9.28 -3.61 13.69
CA MET A 106 8.78 -4.14 12.42
C MET A 106 9.68 -3.73 11.28
N ILE A 107 9.80 -4.61 10.28
CA ILE A 107 10.16 -4.21 8.93
C ILE A 107 8.85 -3.85 8.24
N LEU A 108 8.70 -2.59 7.86
CA LEU A 108 7.43 -2.08 7.36
C LEU A 108 7.50 -1.88 5.85
N LEU A 109 6.69 -2.64 5.12
CA LEU A 109 6.62 -2.59 3.66
C LEU A 109 5.24 -2.10 3.23
N GLY A 110 5.20 -1.07 2.41
CA GLY A 110 3.95 -0.54 1.89
C GLY A 110 3.97 -0.33 0.38
N HIS A 111 2.88 -0.72 -0.26
CA HIS A 111 2.62 -0.50 -1.68
C HIS A 111 1.66 0.66 -1.87
N ASN A 112 1.97 1.56 -2.79
CA ASN A 112 1.08 2.67 -3.19
C ASN A 112 0.66 3.52 -1.97
N LEU A 113 -0.64 3.62 -1.66
CA LEU A 113 -1.13 4.28 -0.44
C LEU A 113 -0.50 3.70 0.82
N GLY A 114 -0.33 2.39 0.88
CA GLY A 114 0.34 1.72 2.00
C GLY A 114 1.78 2.20 2.19
N GLY A 115 2.48 2.54 1.13
CA GLY A 115 3.82 3.13 1.18
C GLY A 115 3.83 4.52 1.80
N PHE A 116 2.88 5.36 1.41
CA PHE A 116 2.68 6.69 2.01
C PHE A 116 2.40 6.59 3.51
N LEU A 117 1.50 5.70 3.90
CA LEU A 117 1.13 5.51 5.30
C LEU A 117 2.27 4.87 6.12
N ALA A 118 3.03 3.96 5.53
CA ALA A 118 4.22 3.40 6.17
C ALA A 118 5.28 4.46 6.46
N ALA A 119 5.50 5.38 5.53
CA ALA A 119 6.40 6.52 5.73
C ALA A 119 5.87 7.48 6.80
N ALA A 120 4.59 7.80 6.77
CA ALA A 120 3.95 8.64 7.79
C ALA A 120 4.05 8.02 9.19
N TYR A 121 3.81 6.71 9.30
CA TYR A 121 4.00 5.96 10.54
C TYR A 121 5.45 6.04 11.03
N SER A 122 6.41 5.85 10.14
CA SER A 122 7.84 5.88 10.46
C SER A 122 8.31 7.26 10.95
N LEU A 123 7.68 8.34 10.46
CA LEU A 123 7.94 9.69 10.96
C LEU A 123 7.49 9.86 12.41
N LYS A 124 6.35 9.29 12.77
CA LYS A 124 5.76 9.47 14.12
C LYS A 124 6.31 8.45 15.13
N TYR A 125 6.56 7.22 14.72
CA TYR A 125 7.00 6.12 15.58
C TYR A 125 8.31 5.49 15.09
N PRO A 126 9.40 6.28 15.00
CA PRO A 126 10.66 5.81 14.41
C PRO A 126 11.29 4.64 15.16
N SER A 127 11.10 4.55 16.49
CA SER A 127 11.65 3.46 17.29
C SER A 127 11.01 2.08 16.99
N ARG A 128 9.91 2.06 16.26
CA ARG A 128 9.17 0.82 15.93
C ARG A 128 9.50 0.27 14.55
N VAL A 129 10.29 0.98 13.76
CA VAL A 129 10.59 0.61 12.37
C VAL A 129 12.08 0.30 12.23
N SER A 130 12.38 -0.97 11.94
CA SER A 130 13.75 -1.43 11.71
C SER A 130 14.22 -1.15 10.28
N HIS A 131 13.31 -1.17 9.32
CA HIS A 131 13.56 -0.87 7.92
C HIS A 131 12.23 -0.47 7.26
N LEU A 132 12.25 0.59 6.47
CA LEU A 132 11.09 1.03 5.68
C LEU A 132 11.30 0.64 4.22
N ILE A 133 10.36 -0.16 3.67
CA ILE A 133 10.39 -0.59 2.27
C ILE A 133 9.19 0.03 1.56
N LEU A 134 9.47 0.88 0.59
CA LEU A 134 8.47 1.58 -0.21
C LEU A 134 8.38 0.94 -1.59
N VAL A 135 7.19 0.44 -1.94
CA VAL A 135 6.93 -0.22 -3.22
C VAL A 135 5.98 0.65 -4.03
N GLU A 136 6.48 1.27 -5.10
CA GLU A 136 5.66 2.16 -5.94
C GLU A 136 4.82 3.13 -5.08
N PRO A 137 5.42 3.91 -4.17
CA PRO A 137 4.68 4.67 -3.19
C PRO A 137 3.90 5.83 -3.82
N TRP A 138 2.65 5.99 -3.35
CA TRP A 138 1.84 7.14 -3.70
C TRP A 138 2.17 8.34 -2.79
N GLY A 139 1.97 9.55 -3.32
CA GLY A 139 1.92 10.76 -2.49
C GLY A 139 3.28 11.34 -2.11
N PHE A 140 4.36 10.95 -2.78
CA PHE A 140 5.70 11.45 -2.49
C PHE A 140 5.99 12.78 -3.18
N PRO A 141 5.84 12.93 -4.51
CA PRO A 141 6.17 14.18 -5.19
C PRO A 141 5.12 15.25 -4.94
N GLU A 142 5.58 16.49 -5.01
CA GLU A 142 4.69 17.64 -5.07
C GLU A 142 3.99 17.73 -6.41
N ARG A 143 2.78 18.31 -6.42
CA ARG A 143 2.11 18.65 -7.67
C ARG A 143 2.95 19.64 -8.45
N PRO A 144 3.30 19.36 -9.73
CA PRO A 144 4.01 20.31 -10.57
C PRO A 144 3.17 21.57 -10.78
N ASP A 145 3.81 22.73 -10.79
CA ASP A 145 3.14 23.97 -11.19
C ASP A 145 2.65 23.87 -12.62
N LEU A 146 1.49 24.49 -12.92
CA LEU A 146 0.90 24.47 -14.25
C LEU A 146 1.85 25.01 -15.32
N ALA A 147 2.79 25.89 -14.94
CA ALA A 147 3.80 26.46 -15.84
C ALA A 147 4.92 25.48 -16.22
N ASP A 148 5.16 24.44 -15.38
CA ASP A 148 6.21 23.45 -15.59
C ASP A 148 5.74 22.21 -16.35
N GLN A 149 4.46 22.17 -16.71
CA GLN A 149 3.91 21.06 -17.49
C GLN A 149 4.26 21.22 -18.97
N GLU A 150 5.03 20.29 -19.50
CA GLU A 150 5.40 20.25 -20.93
C GLU A 150 4.18 20.13 -21.86
N ARG A 151 3.05 19.64 -21.36
CA ARG A 151 1.79 19.54 -22.10
C ARG A 151 0.64 20.05 -21.23
N PRO A 152 0.00 21.16 -21.63
CA PRO A 152 -1.19 21.64 -20.92
C PRO A 152 -2.31 20.62 -21.00
N ILE A 153 -2.98 20.38 -19.87
CA ILE A 153 -4.14 19.49 -19.81
C ILE A 153 -5.29 20.12 -20.61
N PRO A 154 -5.91 19.41 -21.56
CA PRO A 154 -7.05 19.92 -22.33
C PRO A 154 -8.18 20.43 -21.42
N VAL A 155 -8.83 21.51 -21.82
CA VAL A 155 -9.90 22.16 -21.04
C VAL A 155 -11.04 21.20 -20.71
N TRP A 156 -11.40 20.30 -21.63
CA TRP A 156 -12.47 19.33 -21.42
C TRP A 156 -12.11 18.29 -20.32
N ILE A 157 -10.85 17.90 -20.23
CA ILE A 157 -10.37 17.01 -19.15
C ILE A 157 -10.43 17.73 -17.81
N ARG A 158 -10.08 19.02 -17.75
CA ARG A 158 -10.22 19.84 -16.55
C ARG A 158 -11.68 19.97 -16.12
N ALA A 159 -12.58 20.22 -17.06
CA ALA A 159 -14.01 20.32 -16.80
C ALA A 159 -14.58 18.99 -16.27
N LEU A 160 -14.18 17.87 -16.88
CA LEU A 160 -14.58 16.53 -16.41
C LEU A 160 -14.03 16.24 -15.01
N GLY A 161 -12.78 16.55 -14.74
CA GLY A 161 -12.16 16.41 -13.42
C GLY A 161 -12.89 17.23 -12.36
N ALA A 162 -13.24 18.48 -12.67
CA ALA A 162 -14.01 19.35 -11.77
C ALA A 162 -15.41 18.79 -11.50
N ALA A 163 -16.09 18.25 -12.53
CA ALA A 163 -17.41 17.65 -12.39
C ALA A 163 -17.40 16.37 -11.55
N LEU A 164 -16.32 15.58 -11.60
CA LEU A 164 -16.18 14.34 -10.87
C LEU A 164 -15.59 14.52 -9.47
N THR A 165 -15.02 15.68 -9.15
CA THR A 165 -14.37 15.94 -7.85
C THR A 165 -15.28 15.66 -6.63
N PRO A 166 -16.61 15.93 -6.63
CA PRO A 166 -17.46 15.60 -5.50
C PRO A 166 -17.66 14.10 -5.26
N PHE A 167 -17.36 13.26 -6.24
CA PHE A 167 -17.60 11.83 -6.17
C PHE A 167 -16.38 11.09 -5.66
N ASN A 168 -16.62 9.96 -4.95
CA ASN A 168 -15.55 9.05 -4.57
C ASN A 168 -14.97 8.37 -5.81
N PRO A 169 -13.65 8.05 -5.80
CA PRO A 169 -12.97 7.49 -6.97
C PRO A 169 -13.59 6.21 -7.54
N LEU A 170 -14.19 5.37 -6.68
CA LEU A 170 -14.78 4.09 -7.06
C LEU A 170 -16.33 4.10 -7.02
N ALA A 171 -16.95 5.27 -6.98
CA ALA A 171 -18.40 5.39 -6.93
C ALA A 171 -19.09 4.73 -8.14
N GLY A 172 -18.48 4.78 -9.32
CA GLY A 172 -18.99 4.14 -10.52
C GLY A 172 -19.19 2.64 -10.38
N LEU A 173 -18.33 1.98 -9.60
CA LEU A 173 -18.42 0.55 -9.34
C LEU A 173 -19.68 0.18 -8.56
N ARG A 174 -20.06 1.01 -7.59
CA ARG A 174 -21.28 0.83 -6.79
C ARG A 174 -22.53 1.20 -7.59
N ILE A 175 -22.48 2.26 -8.39
CA ILE A 175 -23.57 2.69 -9.27
C ILE A 175 -23.90 1.63 -10.33
N ALA A 176 -22.88 0.91 -10.82
CA ALA A 176 -23.07 -0.17 -11.79
C ALA A 176 -23.90 -1.34 -11.25
N GLY A 177 -24.07 -1.46 -9.93
CA GLY A 177 -24.88 -2.49 -9.29
C GLY A 177 -24.48 -3.90 -9.71
N PRO A 178 -25.41 -4.71 -10.25
CA PRO A 178 -25.14 -6.11 -10.64
C PRO A 178 -24.11 -6.25 -11.77
N PHE A 179 -23.82 -5.17 -12.50
CA PHE A 179 -22.81 -5.15 -13.56
C PHE A 179 -21.43 -4.74 -13.07
N GLY A 180 -21.25 -4.49 -11.79
CA GLY A 180 -20.00 -4.01 -11.20
C GLY A 180 -18.84 -4.98 -11.40
N LEU A 181 -19.05 -6.28 -11.22
CA LEU A 181 -18.01 -7.29 -11.46
C LEU A 181 -17.56 -7.30 -12.93
N SER A 182 -18.50 -7.24 -13.87
CA SER A 182 -18.19 -7.16 -15.29
C SER A 182 -17.42 -5.91 -15.65
N LEU A 183 -17.70 -4.81 -14.97
CA LEU A 183 -16.96 -3.55 -15.13
C LEU A 183 -15.50 -3.70 -14.71
N VAL A 184 -15.23 -4.32 -13.57
CA VAL A 184 -13.85 -4.61 -13.11
C VAL A 184 -13.14 -5.51 -14.09
N GLN A 185 -13.78 -6.58 -14.58
CA GLN A 185 -13.22 -7.49 -15.56
C GLN A 185 -12.81 -6.78 -16.87
N ARG A 186 -13.61 -5.81 -17.31
CA ARG A 186 -13.33 -5.03 -18.53
C ARG A 186 -12.25 -3.98 -18.34
N LEU A 187 -12.25 -3.27 -17.21
CA LEU A 187 -11.30 -2.19 -16.93
C LEU A 187 -9.94 -2.71 -16.49
N ARG A 188 -9.92 -3.87 -15.82
CA ARG A 188 -8.70 -4.45 -15.26
C ARG A 188 -8.59 -5.94 -15.61
N PRO A 189 -8.47 -6.27 -16.90
CA PRO A 189 -8.26 -7.66 -17.34
C PRO A 189 -6.89 -8.21 -16.94
N ASP A 190 -5.96 -7.35 -16.61
CA ASP A 190 -4.59 -7.68 -16.21
C ASP A 190 -4.52 -8.47 -14.90
N PHE A 191 -5.43 -8.27 -13.96
CA PHE A 191 -5.41 -8.99 -12.67
C PHE A 191 -5.57 -10.51 -12.84
N LYS A 192 -6.45 -10.96 -13.70
CA LYS A 192 -6.59 -12.39 -13.97
C LYS A 192 -5.28 -13.00 -14.48
N ARG A 193 -4.59 -12.31 -15.38
CA ARG A 193 -3.32 -12.75 -15.94
C ARG A 193 -2.19 -12.71 -14.90
N LYS A 194 -2.09 -11.65 -14.09
CA LYS A 194 -1.05 -11.49 -13.08
C LYS A 194 -1.04 -12.62 -12.05
N TYR A 195 -2.20 -13.15 -11.72
CA TYR A 195 -2.36 -14.20 -10.70
C TYR A 195 -2.66 -15.58 -11.32
N SER A 196 -2.47 -15.75 -12.62
CA SER A 196 -2.79 -17.00 -13.34
C SER A 196 -1.97 -18.21 -12.89
N SER A 197 -0.79 -17.99 -12.32
CA SER A 197 0.03 -19.07 -11.76
C SER A 197 -0.59 -19.71 -10.51
N MET A 198 -1.46 -19.02 -9.81
CA MET A 198 -2.13 -19.49 -8.59
C MET A 198 -3.63 -19.70 -8.81
N PHE A 199 -4.27 -18.86 -9.63
CA PHE A 199 -5.71 -18.90 -9.91
C PHE A 199 -5.96 -18.83 -11.42
N GLU A 200 -6.60 -19.87 -11.97
CA GLU A 200 -6.96 -19.92 -13.40
C GLU A 200 -8.27 -19.18 -13.71
N ASP A 201 -9.04 -18.85 -12.68
CA ASP A 201 -10.35 -18.22 -12.75
C ASP A 201 -10.31 -16.72 -12.41
N ASP A 202 -11.47 -16.13 -12.19
CA ASP A 202 -11.64 -14.72 -11.84
C ASP A 202 -11.53 -14.44 -10.33
N THR A 203 -10.94 -15.33 -9.53
CA THR A 203 -10.87 -15.22 -8.07
C THR A 203 -10.33 -13.88 -7.60
N VAL A 204 -9.23 -13.41 -8.18
CA VAL A 204 -8.60 -12.13 -7.77
C VAL A 204 -9.45 -10.95 -8.23
N THR A 205 -10.01 -10.99 -9.42
CA THR A 205 -10.91 -9.95 -9.92
C THR A 205 -12.16 -9.83 -9.04
N GLU A 206 -12.75 -10.95 -8.65
CA GLU A 206 -13.87 -10.98 -7.70
C GLU A 206 -13.47 -10.43 -6.33
N TYR A 207 -12.27 -10.79 -5.86
CA TYR A 207 -11.73 -10.26 -4.59
C TYR A 207 -11.64 -8.74 -4.61
N ILE A 208 -11.07 -8.16 -5.66
CA ILE A 208 -10.95 -6.70 -5.82
C ILE A 208 -12.35 -6.06 -5.88
N TYR A 209 -13.28 -6.65 -6.62
CA TYR A 209 -14.65 -6.17 -6.68
C TYR A 209 -15.28 -6.12 -5.29
N HIS A 210 -15.20 -7.22 -4.53
CA HIS A 210 -15.80 -7.29 -3.19
C HIS A 210 -15.13 -6.37 -2.17
N CYS A 211 -13.84 -6.10 -2.31
CA CYS A 211 -13.15 -5.11 -1.48
C CYS A 211 -13.69 -3.69 -1.71
N ASN A 212 -14.10 -3.36 -2.93
CA ASN A 212 -14.37 -1.98 -3.34
C ASN A 212 -15.85 -1.65 -3.52
N VAL A 213 -16.74 -2.63 -3.53
CA VAL A 213 -18.17 -2.41 -3.69
C VAL A 213 -18.86 -2.05 -2.37
N GLN A 214 -18.22 -2.27 -1.25
CA GLN A 214 -18.76 -1.99 0.08
C GLN A 214 -18.90 -0.49 0.33
N THR A 215 -19.53 -0.13 1.46
CA THR A 215 -19.66 1.27 1.89
C THR A 215 -18.30 1.97 1.89
N PRO A 216 -18.15 3.11 1.21
CA PRO A 216 -16.89 3.82 1.15
C PRO A 216 -16.49 4.38 2.52
N SER A 217 -15.26 4.15 2.92
CA SER A 217 -14.64 4.66 4.14
C SER A 217 -13.19 5.06 3.86
N GLY A 218 -12.29 4.11 3.68
CA GLY A 218 -10.90 4.37 3.29
C GLY A 218 -10.80 5.08 1.93
N GLU A 219 -11.70 4.81 1.01
CA GLU A 219 -11.83 5.52 -0.26
C GLU A 219 -12.12 7.02 -0.05
N THR A 220 -13.05 7.34 0.85
CA THR A 220 -13.34 8.73 1.23
C THR A 220 -12.15 9.37 1.92
N ALA A 221 -11.47 8.64 2.80
CA ALA A 221 -10.25 9.08 3.46
C ALA A 221 -9.16 9.43 2.44
N PHE A 222 -8.95 8.57 1.46
CA PHE A 222 -7.99 8.81 0.38
C PHE A 222 -8.35 10.07 -0.41
N LYS A 223 -9.62 10.24 -0.78
CA LYS A 223 -10.10 11.45 -1.43
C LYS A 223 -9.80 12.70 -0.62
N ASN A 224 -9.97 12.65 0.70
CA ASN A 224 -9.68 13.78 1.59
C ASN A 224 -8.19 14.13 1.68
N MET A 225 -7.31 13.19 1.34
CA MET A 225 -5.86 13.40 1.27
C MET A 225 -5.36 13.83 -0.11
N THR A 226 -6.24 13.87 -1.11
CA THR A 226 -5.85 14.16 -2.50
C THR A 226 -6.36 15.51 -2.98
N ILE A 227 -5.63 16.09 -3.92
CA ILE A 227 -6.05 17.20 -4.77
C ILE A 227 -6.32 16.67 -6.18
N PRO A 228 -6.95 17.44 -7.09
CA PRO A 228 -7.26 16.96 -8.44
C PRO A 228 -6.09 16.27 -9.14
N TYR A 229 -6.41 15.21 -9.90
CA TYR A 229 -5.49 14.31 -10.59
C TYR A 229 -4.67 13.38 -9.69
N GLY A 230 -5.08 13.21 -8.42
CA GLY A 230 -4.51 12.20 -7.52
C GLY A 230 -3.20 12.61 -6.82
N TRP A 231 -2.83 13.88 -6.86
CA TRP A 231 -1.68 14.39 -6.10
C TRP A 231 -2.02 14.48 -4.61
N ALA A 232 -1.03 14.23 -3.75
CA ALA A 232 -1.22 14.36 -2.31
C ALA A 232 -1.32 15.82 -1.87
N LYS A 233 -2.26 16.13 -0.97
CA LYS A 233 -2.31 17.43 -0.29
C LYS A 233 -1.08 17.69 0.56
N ARG A 234 -0.51 16.63 1.16
CA ARG A 234 0.65 16.68 2.05
C ARG A 234 1.76 15.77 1.50
N PRO A 235 2.50 16.22 0.47
CA PRO A 235 3.51 15.37 -0.18
C PRO A 235 4.58 14.88 0.79
N MET A 236 4.91 13.60 0.69
CA MET A 236 5.86 12.98 1.61
C MET A 236 7.28 13.50 1.42
N LEU A 237 7.67 13.89 0.19
CA LEU A 237 9.02 14.46 -0.04
C LEU A 237 9.27 15.76 0.73
N GLN A 238 8.22 16.50 1.11
CA GLN A 238 8.36 17.68 2.00
C GLN A 238 8.70 17.32 3.45
N ARG A 239 8.51 16.06 3.83
CA ARG A 239 8.59 15.62 5.23
C ARG A 239 9.58 14.50 5.49
N ILE A 240 9.91 13.70 4.48
CA ILE A 240 10.73 12.48 4.67
C ILE A 240 12.14 12.78 5.19
N GLY A 241 12.66 13.97 4.91
CA GLY A 241 13.94 14.43 5.46
C GLY A 241 13.99 14.55 6.98
N LYS A 242 12.81 14.64 7.62
CA LYS A 242 12.67 14.71 9.08
C LYS A 242 12.61 13.34 9.77
N MET A 243 12.53 12.27 8.98
CA MET A 243 12.53 10.91 9.52
C MET A 243 13.84 10.63 10.22
N HIS A 244 13.78 9.88 11.33
CA HIS A 244 14.97 9.51 12.10
C HIS A 244 16.05 8.93 11.17
N PRO A 245 17.29 9.43 11.24
CA PRO A 245 18.34 9.09 10.28
C PRO A 245 18.75 7.61 10.32
N ASP A 246 18.54 6.92 11.43
CA ASP A 246 18.90 5.52 11.60
C ASP A 246 17.92 4.54 10.94
N ILE A 247 16.77 5.01 10.45
CA ILE A 247 15.83 4.15 9.71
C ILE A 247 16.34 3.97 8.29
N PRO A 248 16.78 2.77 7.90
CA PRO A 248 17.11 2.51 6.50
C PRO A 248 15.85 2.49 5.64
N VAL A 249 15.95 3.02 4.43
CA VAL A 249 14.85 3.07 3.47
C VAL A 249 15.27 2.36 2.18
N SER A 250 14.44 1.45 1.71
CA SER A 250 14.57 0.83 0.40
C SER A 250 13.35 1.17 -0.43
N VAL A 251 13.57 1.59 -1.67
CA VAL A 251 12.51 1.93 -2.63
C VAL A 251 12.55 0.91 -3.77
N ILE A 252 11.46 0.21 -3.97
CA ILE A 252 11.30 -0.78 -5.04
C ILE A 252 10.29 -0.24 -6.04
N PHE A 253 10.67 -0.21 -7.31
CA PHE A 253 9.78 0.21 -8.38
C PHE A 253 9.87 -0.72 -9.59
N GLY A 254 8.80 -0.76 -10.38
CA GLY A 254 8.76 -1.50 -11.64
C GLY A 254 9.39 -0.69 -12.77
N ALA A 255 10.26 -1.30 -13.54
CA ALA A 255 10.94 -0.63 -14.65
C ALA A 255 9.97 -0.13 -15.75
N ARG A 256 8.74 -0.67 -15.79
CA ARG A 256 7.68 -0.26 -16.72
C ARG A 256 6.64 0.66 -16.08
N SER A 257 6.81 1.03 -14.83
CA SER A 257 5.85 1.89 -14.13
C SER A 257 5.89 3.32 -14.68
N CYS A 258 4.74 3.99 -14.62
CA CYS A 258 4.64 5.43 -14.87
C CYS A 258 5.22 6.27 -13.72
N ILE A 259 5.38 5.66 -12.54
CA ILE A 259 6.08 6.28 -11.41
C ILE A 259 7.57 6.12 -11.71
N ASP A 260 8.25 7.22 -11.97
CA ASP A 260 9.67 7.16 -12.24
C ASP A 260 10.48 6.88 -10.98
N GLY A 261 11.69 6.33 -11.14
CA GLY A 261 12.59 6.05 -10.03
C GLY A 261 13.14 7.29 -9.32
N ASN A 262 12.69 8.48 -9.70
CA ASN A 262 13.15 9.74 -9.13
C ASN A 262 12.78 9.91 -7.66
N SER A 263 11.73 9.26 -7.18
CA SER A 263 11.38 9.29 -5.75
C SER A 263 12.52 8.74 -4.88
N GLY A 264 13.15 7.64 -5.29
CA GLY A 264 14.30 7.09 -4.58
C GLY A 264 15.50 8.05 -4.55
N THR A 265 15.82 8.66 -5.67
CA THR A 265 16.87 9.68 -5.76
C THR A 265 16.57 10.91 -4.91
N SER A 266 15.33 11.38 -4.93
CA SER A 266 14.88 12.51 -4.12
C SER A 266 14.96 12.20 -2.63
N ILE A 267 14.55 11.00 -2.22
CA ILE A 267 14.66 10.56 -0.82
C ILE A 267 16.12 10.53 -0.37
N GLN A 268 17.00 10.00 -1.21
CA GLN A 268 18.43 9.97 -0.90
C GLN A 268 19.02 11.37 -0.74
N SER A 269 18.63 12.30 -1.60
CA SER A 269 19.06 13.70 -1.50
C SER A 269 18.57 14.39 -0.22
N LEU A 270 17.36 14.05 0.23
CA LEU A 270 16.76 14.59 1.45
C LEU A 270 17.28 13.92 2.73
N ARG A 271 17.89 12.75 2.59
CA ARG A 271 18.44 11.95 3.69
C ARG A 271 19.89 11.55 3.42
N PRO A 272 20.83 12.50 3.23
CA PRO A 272 22.19 12.22 2.76
C PRO A 272 23.03 11.43 3.76
N GLN A 273 22.67 11.45 5.05
CA GLN A 273 23.39 10.73 6.11
C GLN A 273 22.77 9.36 6.41
N SER A 274 21.74 8.95 5.68
CA SER A 274 20.97 7.75 5.95
C SER A 274 21.13 6.74 4.81
N TYR A 275 20.91 5.45 5.14
CA TYR A 275 20.86 4.41 4.12
C TYR A 275 19.57 4.58 3.30
N VAL A 276 19.73 4.79 2.01
CA VAL A 276 18.64 4.80 1.02
C VAL A 276 19.09 4.01 -0.20
N LYS A 277 18.35 2.96 -0.53
CA LYS A 277 18.62 2.13 -1.71
C LYS A 277 17.40 2.10 -2.62
N THR A 278 17.64 2.26 -3.91
CA THR A 278 16.60 2.18 -4.95
C THR A 278 16.81 0.93 -5.77
N ILE A 279 15.75 0.14 -5.96
CA ILE A 279 15.77 -1.14 -6.66
C ILE A 279 14.72 -1.12 -7.78
N ALA A 280 15.15 -1.31 -9.02
CA ALA A 280 14.27 -1.49 -10.16
C ALA A 280 14.03 -2.98 -10.42
N ILE A 281 12.77 -3.36 -10.62
CA ILE A 281 12.40 -4.72 -11.03
C ILE A 281 12.07 -4.72 -12.51
N LEU A 282 12.87 -5.42 -13.30
CA LEU A 282 12.70 -5.54 -14.73
C LEU A 282 11.41 -6.33 -15.06
N GLY A 283 10.70 -5.89 -16.08
CA GLY A 283 9.47 -6.56 -16.52
C GLY A 283 8.25 -6.29 -15.65
N ALA A 284 8.35 -5.42 -14.66
CA ALA A 284 7.26 -5.10 -13.75
C ALA A 284 6.72 -3.69 -13.97
N GLY A 285 5.40 -3.53 -13.79
CA GLY A 285 4.71 -2.25 -13.69
C GLY A 285 4.43 -1.88 -12.24
N HIS A 286 3.31 -1.20 -12.02
CA HIS A 286 2.91 -0.70 -10.68
C HIS A 286 2.71 -1.82 -9.64
N TYR A 287 2.17 -2.97 -10.05
CA TYR A 287 1.98 -4.15 -9.19
C TYR A 287 3.21 -5.07 -9.25
N VAL A 288 4.35 -4.54 -8.83
CA VAL A 288 5.67 -5.18 -8.90
C VAL A 288 5.67 -6.60 -8.32
N TYR A 289 5.03 -6.77 -7.18
CA TYR A 289 4.96 -8.02 -6.43
C TYR A 289 4.11 -9.10 -7.11
N ALA A 290 3.24 -8.71 -8.01
CA ALA A 290 2.41 -9.62 -8.82
C ALA A 290 2.97 -9.83 -10.23
N ASP A 291 3.60 -8.80 -10.80
CA ASP A 291 4.20 -8.87 -12.13
C ASP A 291 5.46 -9.74 -12.16
N GLN A 292 6.30 -9.61 -11.14
CA GLN A 292 7.57 -10.34 -11.01
C GLN A 292 7.75 -10.83 -9.57
N PRO A 293 6.92 -11.78 -9.11
CA PRO A 293 6.90 -12.19 -7.71
C PRO A 293 8.21 -12.79 -7.23
N GLU A 294 8.90 -13.58 -8.04
CA GLU A 294 10.14 -14.25 -7.66
C GLU A 294 11.26 -13.25 -7.40
N ASP A 295 11.48 -12.32 -8.32
CA ASP A 295 12.52 -11.29 -8.19
C ASP A 295 12.16 -10.33 -7.04
N PHE A 296 10.91 -9.92 -6.94
CA PHE A 296 10.42 -9.09 -5.84
C PHE A 296 10.65 -9.77 -4.48
N ASN A 297 10.23 -11.01 -4.34
CA ASN A 297 10.37 -11.78 -3.09
C ASN A 297 11.84 -11.90 -2.69
N GLN A 298 12.72 -12.19 -3.64
CA GLN A 298 14.14 -12.29 -3.38
C GLN A 298 14.74 -10.96 -2.90
N LYS A 299 14.40 -9.85 -3.54
CA LYS A 299 14.88 -8.51 -3.14
C LYS A 299 14.41 -8.16 -1.74
N VAL A 300 13.15 -8.42 -1.42
CA VAL A 300 12.61 -8.19 -0.08
C VAL A 300 13.30 -9.06 0.96
N LYS A 301 13.54 -10.33 0.67
CA LYS A 301 14.26 -11.23 1.58
C LYS A 301 15.68 -10.74 1.86
N GLU A 302 16.40 -10.29 0.83
CA GLU A 302 17.74 -9.71 1.00
C GLU A 302 17.72 -8.47 1.92
N ILE A 303 16.73 -7.60 1.76
CA ILE A 303 16.54 -6.43 2.64
C ILE A 303 16.28 -6.89 4.07
N CYS A 304 15.38 -7.85 4.27
CA CYS A 304 15.05 -8.38 5.59
C CYS A 304 16.28 -9.03 6.25
N ASP A 305 17.08 -9.76 5.49
CA ASP A 305 18.31 -10.41 6.00
C ASP A 305 19.35 -9.37 6.44
N SER A 306 19.31 -8.15 5.93
CA SER A 306 20.17 -7.06 6.41
C SER A 306 19.77 -6.54 7.78
N VAL A 307 18.55 -6.81 8.24
CA VAL A 307 18.07 -6.43 9.58
C VAL A 307 18.50 -7.47 10.62
N ASP A 308 18.22 -8.73 10.39
CA ASP A 308 18.56 -9.87 11.26
C ASP A 308 18.46 -11.24 10.47
#